data_9e76b6e0366e52c12aeeff8b6ba111b0
#
_entry.id   9e76b6e0366e52c12aeeff8b6ba111b0
#
_cell.length_a   1.000
_cell.length_b   1.000
_cell.length_c   1.000
_cell.angle_alpha   90.00
_cell.angle_beta   90.00
_cell.angle_gamma   90.00
#
_symmetry.space_group_name_H-M   'P 1'
#
loop_
_entity.id
_entity.type
_entity.pdbx_description
1 polymer ?
#
loop_
_entity_poly.entity_id
_entity_poly.type
_entity_poly.pdbx_seq_one_letter_code
_entity_poly.pdbx_strand_id
1 'polypeptide(L)'
;MREPRVALESAVLTHGLPYPLNLEVALALEEAVREEGATPKTIALVRGEVRVGLSPEEMEALAAGGAEKASLWNLAALLAQGRSAGT
;
A
#
# COMPACT_ATOMS: atom_id res chain seq x y z
N MET A 1 -25.96 -5.70 6.07
CA MET A 1 -25.29 -4.38 6.13
C MET A 1 -23.85 -4.50 5.72
N ARG A 2 -23.38 -3.60 4.91
CA ARG A 2 -21.98 -3.63 4.47
C ARG A 2 -21.03 -3.25 5.58
N GLU A 3 -19.96 -3.99 5.67
CA GLU A 3 -18.83 -3.61 6.50
C GLU A 3 -18.19 -2.32 5.94
N PRO A 4 -17.89 -1.32 6.78
CA PRO A 4 -17.22 -0.13 6.29
C PRO A 4 -15.81 -0.45 5.80
N ARG A 5 -15.37 0.26 4.76
CA ARG A 5 -14.03 0.12 4.22
C ARG A 5 -13.19 1.31 4.62
N VAL A 6 -11.95 1.04 5.03
CA VAL A 6 -11.01 2.07 5.45
C VAL A 6 -9.80 2.04 4.52
N ALA A 7 -9.56 3.14 3.84
CA ALA A 7 -8.40 3.29 2.98
C ALA A 7 -7.16 3.57 3.82
N LEU A 8 -6.08 2.84 3.55
CA LEU A 8 -4.81 3.02 4.22
C LEU A 8 -3.75 3.44 3.21
N GLU A 9 -2.92 4.39 3.61
CA GLU A 9 -1.76 4.79 2.81
C GLU A 9 -0.71 3.69 2.83
N SER A 10 0.08 3.59 1.77
CA SER A 10 1.12 2.58 1.66
C SER A 10 2.54 3.12 1.75
N ALA A 11 2.71 4.39 2.09
CA ALA A 11 4.05 4.99 2.23
C ALA A 11 4.90 4.26 3.28
N VAL A 12 4.30 3.72 4.33
CA VAL A 12 4.99 2.95 5.35
C VAL A 12 5.70 1.72 4.76
N LEU A 13 5.11 1.11 3.72
CA LEU A 13 5.72 -0.03 3.03
C LEU A 13 6.92 0.37 2.18
N THR A 14 6.89 1.56 1.59
CA THR A 14 7.86 1.95 0.58
C THR A 14 8.95 2.87 1.09
N HIS A 15 8.64 3.78 2.02
CA HIS A 15 9.57 4.83 2.44
C HIS A 15 9.62 5.10 3.94
N GLY A 16 8.69 4.54 4.71
CA GLY A 16 8.59 4.90 6.13
C GLY A 16 9.54 4.16 7.04
N LEU A 17 9.76 2.88 6.80
CA LEU A 17 10.51 2.00 7.70
C LEU A 17 11.32 0.99 6.88
N PRO A 18 12.41 0.46 7.46
CA PRO A 18 13.19 -0.60 6.80
C PRO A 18 12.44 -1.93 6.79
N TYR A 19 12.74 -2.75 5.79
CA TYR A 19 12.24 -4.12 5.70
C TYR A 19 12.93 -4.99 6.77
N PRO A 20 12.25 -5.89 7.47
CA PRO A 20 10.82 -6.26 7.33
C PRO A 20 9.88 -5.50 8.27
N LEU A 21 10.37 -4.54 9.04
CA LEU A 21 9.54 -3.79 9.99
C LEU A 21 8.40 -3.05 9.28
N ASN A 22 8.67 -2.51 8.09
CA ASN A 22 7.66 -1.85 7.28
C ASN A 22 6.46 -2.75 6.98
N LEU A 23 6.71 -4.01 6.63
CA LEU A 23 5.66 -4.99 6.37
C LEU A 23 4.90 -5.32 7.65
N GLU A 24 5.61 -5.54 8.75
CA GLU A 24 5.00 -5.85 10.03
C GLU A 24 4.03 -4.75 10.49
N VAL A 25 4.45 -3.48 10.36
CA VAL A 25 3.61 -2.34 10.73
C VAL A 25 2.39 -2.24 9.82
N ALA A 26 2.57 -2.40 8.51
CA ALA A 26 1.46 -2.32 7.58
C ALA A 26 0.41 -3.41 7.85
N LEU A 27 0.85 -4.63 8.12
CA LEU A 27 -0.07 -5.73 8.47
C LEU A 27 -0.77 -5.47 9.80
N ALA A 28 -0.07 -4.90 10.77
CA ALA A 28 -0.66 -4.54 12.06
C ALA A 28 -1.72 -3.46 11.92
N LEU A 29 -1.51 -2.48 11.04
CA LEU A 29 -2.49 -1.45 10.75
C LEU A 29 -3.75 -2.05 10.14
N GLU A 30 -3.62 -2.97 9.21
CA GLU A 30 -4.77 -3.66 8.63
C GLU A 30 -5.52 -4.45 9.68
N GLU A 31 -4.80 -5.15 10.56
CA GLU A 31 -5.43 -5.93 11.61
C GLU A 31 -6.17 -5.04 12.61
N ALA A 32 -5.61 -3.88 12.95
CA ALA A 32 -6.27 -2.92 13.83
C ALA A 32 -7.60 -2.44 13.25
N VAL A 33 -7.65 -2.23 11.94
CA VAL A 33 -8.90 -1.85 11.25
C VAL A 33 -9.92 -2.98 11.33
N ARG A 34 -9.50 -4.22 11.12
CA ARG A 34 -10.40 -5.38 11.21
C ARG A 34 -10.97 -5.57 12.61
N GLU A 35 -10.16 -5.32 13.62
CA GLU A 35 -10.59 -5.43 15.02
C GLU A 35 -11.70 -4.44 15.36
N GLU A 36 -11.76 -3.31 14.66
CA GLU A 36 -12.82 -2.31 14.83
C GLU A 36 -14.04 -2.59 13.95
N GLY A 37 -14.09 -3.74 13.28
CA GLY A 37 -15.23 -4.13 12.47
C GLY A 37 -15.24 -3.54 11.06
N ALA A 38 -14.12 -3.06 10.57
CA ALA A 38 -14.02 -2.50 9.23
C ALA A 38 -13.10 -3.35 8.34
N THR A 39 -13.18 -3.13 7.04
CA THR A 39 -12.32 -3.81 6.07
C THR A 39 -11.22 -2.85 5.62
N PRO A 40 -9.94 -3.18 5.86
CA PRO A 40 -8.84 -2.33 5.42
C PRO A 40 -8.60 -2.49 3.92
N LYS A 41 -8.29 -1.38 3.25
CA LYS A 41 -7.92 -1.34 1.85
C LYS A 41 -6.64 -0.50 1.71
N THR A 42 -5.50 -1.15 1.73
CA THR A 42 -4.22 -0.47 1.50
C THR A 42 -4.10 -0.15 0.01
N ILE A 43 -3.79 1.09 -0.31
CA ILE A 43 -3.80 1.60 -1.68
C ILE A 43 -2.37 1.86 -2.15
N ALA A 44 -2.05 1.37 -3.35
CA ALA A 44 -0.74 1.60 -3.95
C ALA A 44 -0.83 1.47 -5.47
N LEU A 45 0.22 1.90 -6.15
CA LEU A 45 0.44 1.56 -7.55
C LEU A 45 1.24 0.25 -7.60
N VAL A 46 0.74 -0.70 -8.38
CA VAL A 46 1.44 -1.96 -8.60
C VAL A 46 1.60 -2.14 -10.10
N ARG A 47 2.83 -2.06 -10.57
CA ARG A 47 3.17 -2.18 -12.00
C ARG A 47 2.29 -1.32 -12.91
N GLY A 48 2.12 -0.05 -12.53
CA GLY A 48 1.36 0.92 -13.30
C GLY A 48 -0.14 0.88 -13.12
N GLU A 49 -0.65 0.05 -12.21
CA GLU A 49 -2.08 -0.03 -11.91
C GLU A 49 -2.37 0.47 -10.50
N VAL A 50 -3.42 1.27 -10.37
CA VAL A 50 -3.91 1.66 -9.06
C VAL A 50 -4.64 0.47 -8.44
N ARG A 51 -4.15 0.01 -7.30
CA ARG A 51 -4.76 -1.11 -6.58
C ARG A 51 -5.39 -0.60 -5.30
N VAL A 52 -6.64 -0.95 -5.09
CA VAL A 52 -7.37 -0.64 -3.86
C VAL A 52 -7.57 -1.94 -3.10
N GLY A 53 -6.74 -2.13 -2.09
CA GLY A 53 -6.65 -3.39 -1.37
C GLY A 53 -5.55 -4.26 -1.95
N LEU A 54 -4.43 -4.34 -1.24
CA LEU A 54 -3.29 -5.15 -1.66
C LEU A 54 -3.38 -6.54 -1.05
N SER A 55 -2.97 -7.56 -1.81
CA SER A 55 -2.79 -8.90 -1.26
C SER A 55 -1.55 -8.92 -0.35
N PRO A 56 -1.41 -9.92 0.55
CA PRO A 56 -0.20 -10.06 1.34
C PRO A 56 1.06 -10.17 0.48
N GLU A 57 0.99 -10.84 -0.67
CA GLU A 57 2.12 -10.96 -1.59
C GLU A 57 2.51 -9.63 -2.21
N GLU A 58 1.52 -8.80 -2.55
CA GLU A 58 1.77 -7.45 -3.07
C GLU A 58 2.40 -6.55 -2.01
N MET A 59 1.92 -6.65 -0.76
CA MET A 59 2.50 -5.91 0.35
C MET A 59 3.95 -6.31 0.60
N GLU A 60 4.24 -7.61 0.58
CA GLU A 60 5.59 -8.13 0.72
C GLU A 60 6.52 -7.58 -0.38
N ALA A 61 6.06 -7.62 -1.63
CA ALA A 61 6.86 -7.14 -2.75
C ALA A 61 7.17 -5.64 -2.65
N LEU A 62 6.19 -4.83 -2.25
CA LEU A 62 6.41 -3.41 -2.05
C LEU A 62 7.37 -3.14 -0.88
N ALA A 63 7.21 -3.88 0.20
CA ALA A 63 8.05 -3.73 1.39
C ALA A 63 9.50 -4.10 1.12
N ALA A 64 9.73 -5.11 0.29
CA ALA A 64 11.08 -5.59 -0.01
C ALA A 64 11.94 -4.60 -0.81
N GLY A 65 11.31 -3.62 -1.45
CA GLY A 65 12.05 -2.53 -2.09
C GLY A 65 11.70 -2.31 -3.55
N GLY A 66 12.30 -1.26 -4.12
CA GLY A 66 12.13 -0.92 -5.53
C GLY A 66 10.92 -0.08 -5.87
N ALA A 67 10.05 0.21 -4.90
CA ALA A 67 8.89 1.05 -5.13
C ALA A 67 9.20 2.52 -4.82
N GLU A 68 8.53 3.41 -5.52
CA GLU A 68 8.67 4.84 -5.33
C GLU A 68 7.51 5.39 -4.49
N LYS A 69 7.57 6.64 -4.10
CA LYS A 69 6.47 7.32 -3.45
C LYS A 69 5.69 8.10 -4.52
N ALA A 70 4.40 7.79 -4.68
CA ALA A 70 3.54 8.50 -5.61
C ALA A 70 3.17 9.87 -5.06
N SER A 71 3.15 10.87 -5.94
CA SER A 71 2.71 12.22 -5.64
C SER A 71 1.97 12.76 -6.85
N LEU A 72 1.31 13.89 -6.67
CA LEU A 72 0.63 14.55 -7.80
C LEU A 72 1.60 14.85 -8.95
N TRP A 73 2.86 15.12 -8.62
CA TRP A 73 3.88 15.51 -9.61
C TRP A 73 4.36 14.36 -10.46
N ASN A 74 4.42 13.14 -9.94
CA ASN A 74 5.00 12.01 -10.65
C ASN A 74 4.00 10.91 -11.03
N LEU A 75 2.74 11.04 -10.64
CA LEU A 75 1.75 9.98 -10.84
C LEU A 75 1.58 9.59 -12.30
N ALA A 76 1.47 10.56 -13.20
CA ALA A 76 1.29 10.28 -14.62
C ALA A 76 2.48 9.52 -15.20
N ALA A 77 3.71 9.90 -14.81
CA ALA A 77 4.91 9.22 -15.26
C ALA A 77 4.99 7.79 -14.72
N LEU A 78 4.62 7.58 -13.44
CA LEU A 78 4.63 6.26 -12.84
C LEU A 78 3.63 5.33 -13.53
N LEU A 79 2.43 5.83 -13.83
CA LEU A 79 1.42 5.06 -14.54
C LEU A 79 1.89 4.72 -15.96
N ALA A 80 2.44 5.70 -16.70
CA ALA A 80 2.88 5.50 -18.06
C ALA A 80 4.08 4.53 -18.15
N GLN A 81 4.93 4.51 -17.14
CA GLN A 81 6.12 3.65 -17.09
C GLN A 81 5.84 2.27 -16.49
N GLY A 82 4.61 2.01 -16.03
CA GLY A 82 4.27 0.74 -15.43
C GLY A 82 5.00 0.45 -14.12
N ARG A 83 5.28 1.49 -13.32
CA ARG A 83 6.06 1.38 -12.09
C ARG A 83 5.19 1.22 -10.87
N SER A 84 5.77 0.66 -9.81
CA SER A 84 5.10 0.50 -8.53
C SER A 84 5.47 1.67 -7.60
N ALA A 85 4.52 2.07 -6.76
CA ALA A 85 4.74 3.17 -5.83
C ALA A 85 3.78 3.09 -4.64
N GLY A 86 4.25 3.55 -3.48
CA GLY A 86 3.42 3.78 -2.31
C GLY A 86 2.75 5.15 -2.35
N THR A 87 1.69 5.28 -1.60
CA THR A 87 0.94 6.55 -1.46
C THR A 87 1.29 7.28 -0.19
#